data_69513a0713ddb113abdf34eed5ba0f5d
#
_entry.id   69513a0713ddb113abdf34eed5ba0f5d
#
_cell.length_a   1.000
_cell.length_b   1.000
_cell.length_c   1.000
_cell.angle_alpha   90.00
_cell.angle_beta   90.00
_cell.angle_gamma   90.00
#
_symmetry.space_group_name_H-M   'P 1'
#
loop_
_entity.id
_entity.type
_entity.pdbx_description
1 polymer ?
#
loop_
_entity_poly.entity_id
_entity_poly.type
_entity_poly.pdbx_seq_one_letter_code
_entity_poly.pdbx_strand_id
1 'polypeptide(L)'
;MKSEIIKVKTKSKNYEVHIGNNLISKLRNIIKKNKLSFSKCLIVIDSKIPKKFRTILLRNLNDQKIFTLNFNANEKNKSNLSIDKIHNVLFKNNFYREDCIISFGGGITGDVVGYAASTYKRGIKFINIPSTLLAQVDSSIGGKTGINNKFGKNLVGSFYQPDLVISDINLLRTLPKREIICGYAEILKSSLIDSKKNFVFLDKNFNKILNLKGNFIINAILNSCLLKKKIIEKDEKEKNLRKSLNLGHTFAHAYEASLGYSKKLNHGEAVIFGL
;
A
#
# COMPACT_ATOMS: atom_id res chain seq x y z
N MET A 1 -19.79 2.49 11.20
CA MET A 1 -18.54 3.16 11.61
C MET A 1 -18.20 4.23 10.59
N LYS A 2 -17.79 5.41 11.06
CA LYS A 2 -17.36 6.53 10.22
C LYS A 2 -16.04 6.18 9.54
N SER A 3 -15.87 6.53 8.27
CA SER A 3 -14.58 6.43 7.58
C SER A 3 -13.75 7.67 7.90
N GLU A 4 -12.44 7.47 8.08
CA GLU A 4 -11.47 8.55 8.27
C GLU A 4 -10.83 8.90 6.92
N ILE A 5 -10.51 10.18 6.73
CA ILE A 5 -9.88 10.68 5.50
C ILE A 5 -8.65 11.49 5.87
N ILE A 6 -7.52 11.13 5.31
CA ILE A 6 -6.26 11.86 5.42
C ILE A 6 -5.97 12.53 4.08
N LYS A 7 -5.81 13.85 4.08
CA LYS A 7 -5.34 14.59 2.91
C LYS A 7 -3.83 14.72 2.98
N VAL A 8 -3.15 14.12 2.04
CA VAL A 8 -1.68 14.16 1.90
C VAL A 8 -1.33 15.22 0.86
N LYS A 9 -0.43 16.14 1.23
CA LYS A 9 0.02 17.24 0.38
C LYS A 9 1.53 17.14 0.18
N THR A 10 1.95 16.63 -0.97
CA THR A 10 3.37 16.60 -1.32
C THR A 10 3.68 17.63 -2.41
N LYS A 11 4.97 17.86 -2.68
CA LYS A 11 5.38 18.78 -3.74
C LYS A 11 4.95 18.30 -5.13
N SER A 12 4.90 16.98 -5.32
CA SER A 12 4.56 16.38 -6.63
C SER A 12 3.07 16.18 -6.85
N LYS A 13 2.29 15.88 -5.81
CA LYS A 13 0.86 15.58 -5.91
C LYS A 13 0.14 15.66 -4.57
N ASN A 14 -1.12 16.09 -4.59
CA ASN A 14 -2.05 15.99 -3.46
C ASN A 14 -2.99 14.80 -3.69
N TYR A 15 -3.30 14.03 -2.64
CA TYR A 15 -4.21 12.89 -2.71
C TYR A 15 -4.87 12.60 -1.36
N GLU A 16 -5.93 11.80 -1.39
CA GLU A 16 -6.63 11.36 -0.18
C GLU A 16 -6.35 9.89 0.13
N VAL A 17 -6.23 9.59 1.42
CA VAL A 17 -6.20 8.22 1.97
C VAL A 17 -7.49 8.02 2.76
N HIS A 18 -8.33 7.11 2.30
CA HIS A 18 -9.57 6.73 2.97
C HIS A 18 -9.34 5.46 3.80
N ILE A 19 -9.68 5.50 5.09
CA ILE A 19 -9.51 4.38 6.04
C ILE A 19 -10.86 4.04 6.64
N GLY A 20 -11.29 2.78 6.59
CA GLY A 20 -12.57 2.39 7.18
C GLY A 20 -13.07 1.02 6.75
N ASN A 21 -14.35 0.77 7.02
CA ASN A 21 -15.01 -0.49 6.67
C ASN A 21 -15.82 -0.34 5.37
N ASN A 22 -15.86 -1.40 4.56
CA ASN A 22 -16.68 -1.50 3.35
C ASN A 22 -16.41 -0.37 2.34
N LEU A 23 -15.18 0.12 2.27
CA LEU A 23 -14.82 1.21 1.37
C LEU A 23 -14.82 0.76 -0.09
N ILE A 24 -14.44 -0.48 -0.37
CA ILE A 24 -14.48 -1.06 -1.73
C ILE A 24 -15.90 -1.00 -2.29
N SER A 25 -16.92 -1.27 -1.46
CA SER A 25 -18.32 -1.19 -1.88
C SER A 25 -18.82 0.24 -2.14
N LYS A 26 -18.05 1.24 -1.75
CA LYS A 26 -18.33 2.68 -1.93
C LYS A 26 -17.35 3.35 -2.90
N LEU A 27 -16.48 2.55 -3.54
CA LEU A 27 -15.36 3.06 -4.35
C LEU A 27 -15.82 4.04 -5.42
N ARG A 28 -16.91 3.75 -6.15
CA ARG A 28 -17.49 4.64 -7.15
C ARG A 28 -17.77 6.03 -6.60
N ASN A 29 -18.42 6.10 -5.44
CA ASN A 29 -18.75 7.37 -4.80
C ASN A 29 -17.49 8.11 -4.32
N ILE A 30 -16.49 7.37 -3.82
CA ILE A 30 -15.22 7.96 -3.39
C ILE A 30 -14.47 8.54 -4.59
N ILE A 31 -14.38 7.82 -5.71
CA ILE A 31 -13.78 8.28 -6.97
C ILE A 31 -14.46 9.58 -7.44
N LYS A 32 -15.80 9.61 -7.48
CA LYS A 32 -16.57 10.80 -7.88
C LYS A 32 -16.30 11.99 -6.96
N LYS A 33 -16.29 11.79 -5.64
CA LYS A 33 -15.99 12.86 -4.65
C LYS A 33 -14.59 13.42 -4.80
N ASN A 34 -13.62 12.59 -5.19
CA ASN A 34 -12.26 13.01 -5.48
C ASN A 34 -12.07 13.58 -6.88
N LYS A 35 -13.17 13.78 -7.64
CA LYS A 35 -13.16 14.32 -9.01
C LYS A 35 -12.23 13.53 -9.96
N LEU A 36 -12.02 12.24 -9.69
CA LEU A 36 -11.27 11.35 -10.56
C LEU A 36 -12.20 10.83 -11.65
N SER A 37 -11.83 11.07 -12.91
CA SER A 37 -12.54 10.57 -14.10
C SER A 37 -11.60 9.78 -14.98
N PHE A 38 -12.06 8.66 -15.51
CA PHE A 38 -11.36 7.82 -16.48
C PHE A 38 -12.38 6.95 -17.23
N SER A 39 -12.09 6.63 -18.46
CA SER A 39 -12.97 5.78 -19.30
C SER A 39 -12.57 4.31 -19.22
N LYS A 40 -11.27 4.03 -19.13
CA LYS A 40 -10.72 2.68 -19.00
C LYS A 40 -9.99 2.52 -17.69
N CYS A 41 -10.08 1.31 -17.13
CA CYS A 41 -9.38 0.96 -15.90
C CYS A 41 -8.74 -0.41 -16.03
N LEU A 42 -7.43 -0.52 -15.78
CA LEU A 42 -6.75 -1.79 -15.55
C LEU A 42 -6.65 -2.07 -14.06
N ILE A 43 -7.21 -3.18 -13.60
CA ILE A 43 -7.09 -3.62 -12.21
C ILE A 43 -6.09 -4.77 -12.16
N VAL A 44 -4.96 -4.55 -11.50
CA VAL A 44 -3.97 -5.59 -11.20
C VAL A 44 -4.30 -6.16 -9.83
N ILE A 45 -4.72 -7.43 -9.80
CA ILE A 45 -5.28 -8.08 -8.62
C ILE A 45 -4.33 -9.16 -8.12
N ASP A 46 -3.88 -9.06 -6.87
CA ASP A 46 -3.14 -10.15 -6.24
C ASP A 46 -3.97 -11.43 -6.22
N SER A 47 -3.37 -12.52 -6.68
CA SER A 47 -4.01 -13.83 -6.75
C SER A 47 -4.55 -14.34 -5.41
N LYS A 48 -4.01 -13.84 -4.29
CA LYS A 48 -4.45 -14.18 -2.93
C LYS A 48 -5.72 -13.47 -2.49
N ILE A 49 -6.18 -12.45 -3.22
CA ILE A 49 -7.43 -11.74 -2.88
C ILE A 49 -8.64 -12.66 -3.06
N PRO A 50 -9.47 -12.87 -2.04
CA PRO A 50 -10.67 -13.72 -2.15
C PRO A 50 -11.65 -13.22 -3.21
N LYS A 51 -12.30 -14.17 -3.92
CA LYS A 51 -13.26 -13.89 -5.00
C LYS A 51 -14.35 -12.88 -4.61
N LYS A 52 -14.87 -12.96 -3.37
CA LYS A 52 -15.89 -12.02 -2.87
C LYS A 52 -15.47 -10.55 -2.99
N PHE A 53 -14.23 -10.20 -2.64
CA PHE A 53 -13.76 -8.82 -2.71
C PHE A 53 -13.51 -8.37 -4.15
N ARG A 54 -13.02 -9.28 -5.01
CA ARG A 54 -12.88 -9.00 -6.46
C ARG A 54 -14.23 -8.67 -7.07
N THR A 55 -15.27 -9.47 -6.77
CA THR A 55 -16.64 -9.24 -7.25
C THR A 55 -17.20 -7.89 -6.76
N ILE A 56 -17.01 -7.55 -5.48
CA ILE A 56 -17.44 -6.26 -4.94
C ILE A 56 -16.75 -5.10 -5.67
N LEU A 57 -15.43 -5.18 -5.88
CA LEU A 57 -14.67 -4.16 -6.58
C LEU A 57 -15.18 -3.95 -8.01
N LEU A 58 -15.31 -5.03 -8.78
CA LEU A 58 -15.72 -4.98 -10.19
C LEU A 58 -17.14 -4.38 -10.34
N ARG A 59 -18.09 -4.76 -9.47
CA ARG A 59 -19.45 -4.21 -9.48
C ARG A 59 -19.50 -2.69 -9.23
N ASN A 60 -18.51 -2.15 -8.51
CA ASN A 60 -18.43 -0.72 -8.20
C ASN A 60 -17.75 0.13 -9.29
N LEU A 61 -17.27 -0.50 -10.35
CA LEU A 61 -16.58 0.18 -11.46
C LEU A 61 -17.25 -0.10 -12.81
N ASN A 62 -18.51 -0.57 -12.82
CA ASN A 62 -19.22 -1.01 -14.02
C ASN A 62 -19.52 0.09 -15.06
N ASP A 63 -19.34 1.36 -14.72
CA ASP A 63 -19.49 2.48 -15.66
C ASP A 63 -18.26 2.68 -16.57
N GLN A 64 -17.15 1.99 -16.25
CA GLN A 64 -15.90 2.10 -16.98
C GLN A 64 -15.62 0.81 -17.76
N LYS A 65 -14.81 0.89 -18.82
CA LYS A 65 -14.29 -0.27 -19.49
C LYS A 65 -13.17 -0.91 -18.65
N ILE A 66 -13.48 -2.02 -17.97
CA ILE A 66 -12.58 -2.67 -17.03
C ILE A 66 -11.77 -3.76 -17.72
N PHE A 67 -10.47 -3.76 -17.44
CA PHE A 67 -9.53 -4.84 -17.74
C PHE A 67 -8.97 -5.37 -16.44
N THR A 68 -8.70 -6.67 -16.35
CA THR A 68 -8.13 -7.29 -15.15
C THR A 68 -6.86 -8.05 -15.49
N LEU A 69 -5.88 -7.99 -14.60
CA LEU A 69 -4.66 -8.78 -14.65
C LEU A 69 -4.42 -9.45 -13.30
N ASN A 70 -4.43 -10.78 -13.27
CA ASN A 70 -4.05 -11.51 -12.06
C ASN A 70 -2.54 -11.43 -11.86
N PHE A 71 -2.12 -11.11 -10.64
CA PHE A 71 -0.73 -10.96 -10.24
C PHE A 71 -0.42 -11.87 -9.06
N ASN A 72 0.56 -12.75 -9.20
CA ASN A 72 1.04 -13.58 -8.11
C ASN A 72 2.11 -12.81 -7.33
N ALA A 73 1.67 -12.08 -6.28
CA ALA A 73 2.54 -11.21 -5.50
C ALA A 73 3.52 -12.02 -4.64
N ASN A 74 4.77 -11.96 -5.02
CA ASN A 74 5.93 -12.49 -4.30
C ASN A 74 7.20 -11.73 -4.72
N GLU A 75 8.28 -11.86 -3.98
CA GLU A 75 9.54 -11.13 -4.24
C GLU A 75 10.14 -11.46 -5.61
N LYS A 76 10.00 -12.69 -6.12
CA LYS A 76 10.49 -13.07 -7.45
C LYS A 76 9.76 -12.32 -8.57
N ASN A 77 8.45 -12.07 -8.39
CA ASN A 77 7.63 -11.36 -9.36
C ASN A 77 7.68 -9.83 -9.21
N LYS A 78 8.40 -9.30 -8.20
CA LYS A 78 8.72 -7.87 -8.08
C LYS A 78 9.86 -7.52 -9.05
N SER A 79 9.59 -7.56 -10.36
CA SER A 79 10.60 -7.57 -11.43
C SER A 79 10.16 -6.83 -12.69
N ASN A 80 11.12 -6.52 -13.58
CA ASN A 80 10.86 -5.92 -14.90
C ASN A 80 9.86 -6.72 -15.73
N LEU A 81 9.93 -8.07 -15.70
CA LEU A 81 8.98 -8.92 -16.42
C LEU A 81 7.52 -8.64 -16.02
N SER A 82 7.28 -8.29 -14.77
CA SER A 82 5.94 -7.93 -14.31
C SER A 82 5.52 -6.55 -14.80
N ILE A 83 6.44 -5.60 -14.88
CA ILE A 83 6.20 -4.29 -15.49
C ILE A 83 5.83 -4.45 -16.97
N ASP A 84 6.61 -5.22 -17.72
CA ASP A 84 6.36 -5.49 -19.16
C ASP A 84 4.99 -6.14 -19.38
N LYS A 85 4.58 -7.10 -18.52
CA LYS A 85 3.25 -7.69 -18.58
C LYS A 85 2.15 -6.66 -18.39
N ILE A 86 2.28 -5.76 -17.42
CA ILE A 86 1.30 -4.69 -17.16
C ILE A 86 1.27 -3.73 -18.36
N HIS A 87 2.42 -3.27 -18.84
CA HIS A 87 2.52 -2.37 -19.99
C HIS A 87 1.92 -2.99 -21.26
N ASN A 88 2.18 -4.27 -21.51
CA ASN A 88 1.60 -4.97 -22.66
C ASN A 88 0.07 -4.96 -22.64
N VAL A 89 -0.56 -5.15 -21.44
CA VAL A 89 -2.03 -5.04 -21.33
C VAL A 89 -2.48 -3.61 -21.63
N LEU A 90 -1.81 -2.61 -21.09
CA LEU A 90 -2.14 -1.21 -21.30
C LEU A 90 -2.00 -0.80 -22.80
N PHE A 91 -0.89 -1.19 -23.45
CA PHE A 91 -0.66 -0.87 -24.87
C PHE A 91 -1.64 -1.60 -25.79
N LYS A 92 -1.84 -2.91 -25.62
CA LYS A 92 -2.78 -3.70 -26.44
C LYS A 92 -4.22 -3.21 -26.39
N ASN A 93 -4.61 -2.55 -25.30
CA ASN A 93 -5.95 -2.01 -25.11
C ASN A 93 -6.03 -0.49 -25.28
N ASN A 94 -5.00 0.12 -25.85
CA ASN A 94 -4.94 1.55 -26.19
C ASN A 94 -5.33 2.45 -25.00
N PHE A 95 -4.69 2.23 -23.83
CA PHE A 95 -4.85 3.12 -22.68
C PHE A 95 -4.17 4.48 -22.97
N TYR A 96 -4.79 5.53 -22.45
CA TYR A 96 -4.26 6.91 -22.46
C TYR A 96 -3.81 7.33 -21.07
N ARG A 97 -3.17 8.48 -20.95
CA ARG A 97 -2.68 9.00 -19.66
C ARG A 97 -3.83 9.38 -18.71
N GLU A 98 -4.98 9.71 -19.27
CA GLU A 98 -6.22 10.04 -18.56
C GLU A 98 -6.94 8.81 -18.00
N ASP A 99 -6.63 7.62 -18.49
CA ASP A 99 -7.14 6.35 -17.96
C ASP A 99 -6.51 6.02 -16.61
N CYS A 100 -6.92 4.92 -15.99
CA CYS A 100 -6.53 4.56 -14.63
C CYS A 100 -5.95 3.15 -14.55
N ILE A 101 -4.97 2.99 -13.67
CA ILE A 101 -4.55 1.68 -13.19
C ILE A 101 -4.83 1.57 -11.69
N ILE A 102 -5.37 0.43 -11.25
CA ILE A 102 -5.67 0.14 -9.87
C ILE A 102 -4.80 -1.03 -9.40
N SER A 103 -4.06 -0.83 -8.31
CA SER A 103 -3.43 -1.90 -7.55
C SER A 103 -4.42 -2.44 -6.52
N PHE A 104 -4.66 -3.74 -6.53
CA PHE A 104 -5.47 -4.40 -5.51
C PHE A 104 -4.71 -5.57 -4.91
N GLY A 105 -3.96 -5.31 -3.83
CA GLY A 105 -3.07 -6.29 -3.22
C GLY A 105 -2.23 -5.74 -2.06
N GLY A 106 -1.24 -6.50 -1.63
CA GLY A 106 -0.27 -6.08 -0.62
C GLY A 106 0.79 -5.12 -1.16
N GLY A 107 1.84 -4.87 -0.36
CA GLY A 107 2.92 -3.93 -0.69
C GLY A 107 3.62 -4.23 -2.01
N ILE A 108 3.94 -5.50 -2.29
CA ILE A 108 4.56 -5.91 -3.55
C ILE A 108 3.70 -5.52 -4.77
N THR A 109 2.38 -5.75 -4.68
CA THR A 109 1.46 -5.36 -5.76
C THR A 109 1.44 -3.85 -5.94
N GLY A 110 1.35 -3.10 -4.82
CA GLY A 110 1.37 -1.64 -4.84
C GLY A 110 2.63 -1.07 -5.47
N ASP A 111 3.80 -1.61 -5.10
CA ASP A 111 5.10 -1.16 -5.62
C ASP A 111 5.24 -1.42 -7.12
N VAL A 112 4.92 -2.64 -7.57
CA VAL A 112 5.01 -3.02 -9.00
C VAL A 112 4.03 -2.20 -9.84
N VAL A 113 2.77 -2.11 -9.41
CA VAL A 113 1.73 -1.38 -10.17
C VAL A 113 2.01 0.13 -10.17
N GLY A 114 2.44 0.69 -9.04
CA GLY A 114 2.80 2.09 -8.94
C GLY A 114 4.00 2.45 -9.83
N TYR A 115 5.01 1.57 -9.91
CA TYR A 115 6.14 1.76 -10.82
C TYR A 115 5.72 1.61 -12.28
N ALA A 116 4.90 0.62 -12.63
CA ALA A 116 4.33 0.51 -13.98
C ALA A 116 3.52 1.77 -14.34
N ALA A 117 2.73 2.30 -13.40
CA ALA A 117 1.97 3.52 -13.60
C ALA A 117 2.86 4.73 -13.87
N SER A 118 4.00 4.84 -13.17
CA SER A 118 4.93 5.95 -13.32
C SER A 118 5.64 5.97 -14.69
N THR A 119 5.90 4.80 -15.24
CA THR A 119 6.66 4.62 -16.49
C THR A 119 5.78 4.55 -17.74
N TYR A 120 4.52 4.13 -17.61
CA TYR A 120 3.58 4.08 -18.73
C TYR A 120 3.26 5.49 -19.24
N LYS A 121 3.65 5.79 -20.49
CA LYS A 121 3.46 7.11 -21.13
C LYS A 121 3.87 8.29 -20.23
N ARG A 122 4.88 8.13 -19.37
CA ARG A 122 5.38 9.09 -18.36
C ARG A 122 4.37 9.43 -17.27
N GLY A 123 3.45 8.53 -16.97
CA GLY A 123 2.47 8.62 -15.88
C GLY A 123 1.04 8.38 -16.33
N ILE A 124 0.32 7.52 -15.62
CA ILE A 124 -1.11 7.25 -15.74
C ILE A 124 -1.74 7.36 -14.36
N LYS A 125 -3.04 7.69 -14.25
CA LYS A 125 -3.71 7.75 -12.94
C LYS A 125 -3.58 6.44 -12.18
N PHE A 126 -3.26 6.54 -10.90
CA PHE A 126 -2.97 5.39 -10.05
C PHE A 126 -3.81 5.41 -8.77
N ILE A 127 -4.65 4.39 -8.57
CA ILE A 127 -5.39 4.15 -7.33
C ILE A 127 -4.80 2.94 -6.62
N ASN A 128 -4.48 3.07 -5.33
CA ASN A 128 -3.94 1.97 -4.54
C ASN A 128 -4.95 1.45 -3.53
N ILE A 129 -5.25 0.15 -3.57
CA ILE A 129 -6.14 -0.55 -2.63
C ILE A 129 -5.31 -1.58 -1.86
N PRO A 130 -4.64 -1.16 -0.76
CA PRO A 130 -3.78 -2.03 0.05
C PRO A 130 -4.61 -3.09 0.79
N SER A 131 -4.27 -4.36 0.61
CA SER A 131 -4.99 -5.49 1.21
C SER A 131 -4.33 -6.09 2.44
N THR A 132 -3.08 -5.71 2.76
CA THR A 132 -2.36 -6.16 3.96
C THR A 132 -2.23 -5.02 4.97
N LEU A 133 -2.12 -5.35 6.26
CA LEU A 133 -1.95 -4.33 7.31
C LEU A 133 -0.67 -3.53 7.09
N LEU A 134 0.44 -4.20 6.77
CA LEU A 134 1.71 -3.56 6.41
C LEU A 134 1.52 -2.52 5.29
N ALA A 135 0.78 -2.88 4.23
CA ALA A 135 0.56 -1.95 3.13
C ALA A 135 -0.36 -0.79 3.52
N GLN A 136 -1.37 -1.02 4.37
CA GLN A 136 -2.28 0.04 4.82
C GLN A 136 -1.60 1.08 5.70
N VAL A 137 -0.63 0.67 6.54
CA VAL A 137 0.04 1.58 7.49
C VAL A 137 1.33 2.18 6.94
N ASP A 138 1.93 1.54 5.92
CA ASP A 138 3.24 1.93 5.42
C ASP A 138 3.30 2.07 3.90
N SER A 139 3.44 0.99 3.12
CA SER A 139 3.87 1.07 1.72
C SER A 139 2.92 1.80 0.78
N SER A 140 1.62 1.91 1.09
CA SER A 140 0.65 2.62 0.24
C SER A 140 0.77 4.15 0.27
N ILE A 141 1.55 4.71 1.20
CA ILE A 141 1.67 6.15 1.41
C ILE A 141 3.10 6.61 1.17
N GLY A 142 3.26 7.73 0.45
CA GLY A 142 4.58 8.37 0.24
C GLY A 142 5.26 7.99 -1.07
N GLY A 143 4.55 7.29 -1.96
CA GLY A 143 4.89 7.15 -3.36
C GLY A 143 6.17 6.38 -3.69
N LYS A 144 6.80 5.70 -2.73
CA LYS A 144 7.90 4.77 -3.05
C LYS A 144 7.33 3.61 -3.84
N THR A 145 7.74 3.45 -5.09
CA THR A 145 7.35 2.35 -5.97
C THR A 145 8.59 1.75 -6.61
N GLY A 146 8.60 0.47 -6.89
CA GLY A 146 9.79 -0.13 -7.47
C GLY A 146 9.79 -1.64 -7.52
N ILE A 147 10.89 -2.14 -8.04
CA ILE A 147 11.13 -3.55 -8.30
C ILE A 147 12.52 -3.98 -7.83
N ASN A 148 12.69 -5.28 -7.74
CA ASN A 148 13.98 -5.91 -7.46
C ASN A 148 14.78 -6.10 -8.76
N ASN A 149 16.09 -6.19 -8.61
CA ASN A 149 17.00 -6.59 -9.68
C ASN A 149 18.02 -7.62 -9.16
N LYS A 150 18.95 -8.03 -10.02
CA LYS A 150 20.01 -9.00 -9.65
C LYS A 150 20.96 -8.52 -8.55
N PHE A 151 21.03 -7.24 -8.29
CA PHE A 151 21.93 -6.63 -7.31
C PHE A 151 21.25 -6.40 -5.94
N GLY A 152 19.91 -6.45 -5.87
CA GLY A 152 19.22 -6.30 -4.60
C GLY A 152 17.74 -5.93 -4.74
N LYS A 153 17.09 -5.82 -3.57
CA LYS A 153 15.69 -5.43 -3.45
C LYS A 153 15.52 -3.92 -3.60
N ASN A 154 14.43 -3.50 -4.27
CA ASN A 154 13.96 -2.11 -4.35
C ASN A 154 14.96 -1.11 -4.95
N LEU A 155 15.94 -1.56 -5.72
CA LEU A 155 16.99 -0.69 -6.30
C LEU A 155 16.54 0.05 -7.57
N VAL A 156 15.45 -0.40 -8.20
CA VAL A 156 14.90 0.24 -9.40
C VAL A 156 13.48 0.70 -9.08
N GLY A 157 13.19 1.99 -9.26
CA GLY A 157 11.88 2.51 -8.92
C GLY A 157 11.74 4.01 -9.12
N SER A 158 10.63 4.55 -8.66
CA SER A 158 10.30 5.96 -8.73
C SER A 158 9.55 6.43 -7.48
N PHE A 159 9.57 7.74 -7.24
CA PHE A 159 8.62 8.37 -6.34
C PHE A 159 7.38 8.76 -7.15
N TYR A 160 6.33 7.95 -7.08
CA TYR A 160 5.09 8.16 -7.81
C TYR A 160 3.89 8.13 -6.85
N GLN A 161 3.34 9.30 -6.53
CA GLN A 161 2.22 9.41 -5.60
C GLN A 161 0.94 8.89 -6.25
N PRO A 162 0.11 8.11 -5.51
CA PRO A 162 -1.19 7.69 -6.01
C PRO A 162 -2.14 8.90 -6.15
N ASP A 163 -3.20 8.75 -6.93
CA ASP A 163 -4.31 9.70 -6.99
C ASP A 163 -5.29 9.48 -5.83
N LEU A 164 -5.33 8.24 -5.31
CA LEU A 164 -6.22 7.84 -4.23
C LEU A 164 -5.71 6.57 -3.55
N VAL A 165 -5.87 6.47 -2.22
CA VAL A 165 -5.61 5.24 -1.46
C VAL A 165 -6.87 4.82 -0.72
N ILE A 166 -7.25 3.53 -0.80
CA ILE A 166 -8.44 2.96 -0.16
C ILE A 166 -8.04 1.83 0.80
N SER A 167 -7.89 2.15 2.06
CA SER A 167 -7.55 1.21 3.14
C SER A 167 -8.84 0.63 3.76
N ASP A 168 -9.39 -0.42 3.13
CA ASP A 168 -10.56 -1.13 3.65
C ASP A 168 -10.13 -2.20 4.65
N ILE A 169 -10.47 -2.01 5.93
CA ILE A 169 -10.08 -2.93 7.01
C ILE A 169 -10.74 -4.31 6.90
N ASN A 170 -11.82 -4.46 6.13
CA ASN A 170 -12.42 -5.78 5.92
C ASN A 170 -11.50 -6.72 5.13
N LEU A 171 -10.59 -6.20 4.33
CA LEU A 171 -9.58 -7.01 3.63
C LEU A 171 -8.65 -7.73 4.62
N LEU A 172 -8.36 -7.10 5.77
CA LEU A 172 -7.47 -7.64 6.80
C LEU A 172 -8.01 -8.93 7.43
N ARG A 173 -9.34 -9.10 7.45
CA ARG A 173 -10.00 -10.27 8.10
C ARG A 173 -9.67 -11.59 7.41
N THR A 174 -9.13 -11.57 6.21
CA THR A 174 -8.75 -12.77 5.45
C THR A 174 -7.27 -13.06 5.48
N LEU A 175 -6.49 -12.22 6.19
CA LEU A 175 -5.05 -12.41 6.32
C LEU A 175 -4.71 -13.46 7.38
N PRO A 176 -3.66 -14.23 7.17
CA PRO A 176 -3.05 -15.04 8.23
C PRO A 176 -2.60 -14.14 9.39
N LYS A 177 -2.68 -14.65 10.63
CA LYS A 177 -2.26 -13.90 11.83
C LYS A 177 -0.83 -13.36 11.73
N ARG A 178 0.08 -14.11 11.12
CA ARG A 178 1.48 -13.70 10.89
C ARG A 178 1.58 -12.42 10.05
N GLU A 179 0.70 -12.24 9.06
CA GLU A 179 0.66 -11.00 8.25
C GLU A 179 0.09 -9.81 9.04
N ILE A 180 -0.83 -10.06 9.98
CA ILE A 180 -1.31 -9.03 10.90
C ILE A 180 -0.18 -8.59 11.83
N ILE A 181 0.58 -9.53 12.40
CA ILE A 181 1.75 -9.24 13.24
C ILE A 181 2.79 -8.46 12.46
N CYS A 182 3.05 -8.83 11.21
CA CYS A 182 3.96 -8.12 10.32
C CYS A 182 3.59 -6.64 10.16
N GLY A 183 2.32 -6.34 9.90
CA GLY A 183 1.87 -4.95 9.83
C GLY A 183 1.85 -4.24 11.19
N TYR A 184 1.59 -4.97 12.28
CA TYR A 184 1.64 -4.42 13.63
C TYR A 184 3.05 -3.96 14.03
N ALA A 185 4.10 -4.62 13.57
CA ALA A 185 5.48 -4.20 13.78
C ALA A 185 5.72 -2.76 13.26
N GLU A 186 5.19 -2.42 12.09
CA GLU A 186 5.27 -1.07 11.53
C GLU A 186 4.44 -0.04 12.30
N ILE A 187 3.28 -0.46 12.84
CA ILE A 187 2.49 0.38 13.75
C ILE A 187 3.28 0.67 15.02
N LEU A 188 3.92 -0.35 15.61
CA LEU A 188 4.77 -0.21 16.79
C LEU A 188 5.94 0.75 16.51
N LYS A 189 6.68 0.52 15.44
CA LYS A 189 7.76 1.41 14.99
C LYS A 189 7.28 2.86 14.86
N SER A 190 6.15 3.06 14.19
CA SER A 190 5.57 4.39 14.02
C SER A 190 5.23 5.05 15.35
N SER A 191 4.72 4.30 16.33
CA SER A 191 4.39 4.83 17.64
C SER A 191 5.63 5.27 18.44
N LEU A 192 6.75 4.54 18.31
CA LEU A 192 8.01 4.89 18.94
C LEU A 192 8.59 6.19 18.37
N ILE A 193 8.42 6.41 17.07
CA ILE A 193 8.88 7.64 16.39
C ILE A 193 7.98 8.84 16.73
N ASP A 194 6.66 8.62 16.86
CA ASP A 194 5.68 9.70 16.97
C ASP A 194 5.59 10.27 18.40
N SER A 195 5.07 9.48 19.34
CA SER A 195 4.79 9.99 20.67
C SER A 195 4.52 8.92 21.72
N LYS A 196 4.86 9.22 22.99
CA LYS A 196 4.50 8.41 24.15
C LYS A 196 3.00 8.09 24.20
N LYS A 197 2.13 9.03 23.80
CA LYS A 197 0.67 8.85 23.79
C LYS A 197 0.26 7.71 22.86
N ASN A 198 0.83 7.66 21.67
CA ASN A 198 0.53 6.61 20.70
C ASN A 198 1.07 5.25 21.14
N PHE A 199 2.26 5.22 21.74
CA PHE A 199 2.81 3.98 22.31
C PHE A 199 1.92 3.44 23.43
N VAL A 200 1.49 4.27 24.38
CA VAL A 200 0.58 3.88 25.48
C VAL A 200 -0.78 3.40 24.93
N PHE A 201 -1.28 4.02 23.86
CA PHE A 201 -2.51 3.55 23.21
C PHE A 201 -2.34 2.13 22.64
N LEU A 202 -1.21 1.82 22.00
CA LEU A 202 -0.94 0.48 21.47
C LEU A 202 -0.81 -0.55 22.58
N ASP A 203 -0.03 -0.24 23.62
CA ASP A 203 0.19 -1.10 24.78
C ASP A 203 -1.14 -1.50 25.44
N LYS A 204 -1.98 -0.52 25.77
CA LYS A 204 -3.29 -0.76 26.40
C LYS A 204 -4.30 -1.51 25.51
N ASN A 205 -4.13 -1.49 24.18
CA ASN A 205 -5.11 -2.04 23.25
C ASN A 205 -4.55 -3.12 22.31
N PHE A 206 -3.35 -3.62 22.60
CA PHE A 206 -2.65 -4.63 21.82
C PHE A 206 -3.55 -5.78 21.33
N ASN A 207 -4.22 -6.48 22.25
CA ASN A 207 -5.09 -7.60 21.89
C ASN A 207 -6.28 -7.19 21.01
N LYS A 208 -6.84 -5.98 21.21
CA LYS A 208 -7.96 -5.48 20.41
C LYS A 208 -7.52 -5.17 18.97
N ILE A 209 -6.31 -4.63 18.81
CA ILE A 209 -5.74 -4.28 17.52
C ILE A 209 -5.40 -5.55 16.74
N LEU A 210 -4.69 -6.51 17.35
CA LEU A 210 -4.34 -7.78 16.70
C LEU A 210 -5.56 -8.64 16.32
N ASN A 211 -6.65 -8.49 17.05
CA ASN A 211 -7.94 -9.14 16.73
C ASN A 211 -8.81 -8.26 15.80
N LEU A 212 -8.25 -7.22 15.17
CA LEU A 212 -8.92 -6.33 14.22
C LEU A 212 -10.24 -5.73 14.75
N LYS A 213 -10.31 -5.42 16.06
CA LYS A 213 -11.52 -4.88 16.66
C LYS A 213 -11.77 -3.43 16.27
N GLY A 214 -12.72 -3.20 15.39
CA GLY A 214 -13.42 -1.96 15.07
C GLY A 214 -12.57 -0.69 15.11
N ASN A 215 -12.89 0.24 15.98
CA ASN A 215 -12.21 1.52 16.07
C ASN A 215 -10.74 1.42 16.52
N PHE A 216 -10.34 0.35 17.22
CA PHE A 216 -8.96 0.21 17.69
C PHE A 216 -7.99 0.01 16.54
N ILE A 217 -8.33 -0.86 15.59
CA ILE A 217 -7.48 -1.05 14.39
C ILE A 217 -7.52 0.16 13.46
N ILE A 218 -8.69 0.82 13.29
CA ILE A 218 -8.79 2.05 12.50
C ILE A 218 -7.90 3.13 13.09
N ASN A 219 -7.93 3.35 14.42
CA ASN A 219 -7.12 4.36 15.08
C ASN A 219 -5.61 4.03 14.98
N ALA A 220 -5.23 2.77 15.09
CA ALA A 220 -3.84 2.35 14.92
C ALA A 220 -3.32 2.64 13.50
N ILE A 221 -4.11 2.31 12.47
CA ILE A 221 -3.80 2.62 11.08
C ILE A 221 -3.75 4.15 10.88
N LEU A 222 -4.75 4.88 11.37
CA LEU A 222 -4.86 6.33 11.25
C LEU A 222 -3.62 7.03 11.83
N ASN A 223 -3.22 6.68 13.05
CA ASN A 223 -2.07 7.30 13.72
C ASN A 223 -0.77 7.05 12.95
N SER A 224 -0.54 5.83 12.46
CA SER A 224 0.63 5.51 11.63
C SER A 224 0.64 6.31 10.34
N CYS A 225 -0.51 6.41 9.66
CA CYS A 225 -0.65 7.19 8.44
C CYS A 225 -0.46 8.70 8.67
N LEU A 226 -0.93 9.24 9.80
CA LEU A 226 -0.76 10.67 10.16
C LEU A 226 0.71 11.00 10.42
N LEU A 227 1.45 10.15 11.15
CA LEU A 227 2.88 10.32 11.31
C LEU A 227 3.59 10.31 9.95
N LYS A 228 3.31 9.29 9.14
CA LYS A 228 3.94 9.17 7.83
C LYS A 228 3.62 10.36 6.94
N LYS A 229 2.37 10.81 6.90
CA LYS A 229 1.97 12.05 6.22
C LYS A 229 2.84 13.23 6.65
N LYS A 230 2.95 13.49 7.97
CA LYS A 230 3.74 14.60 8.54
C LYS A 230 5.19 14.59 8.06
N ILE A 231 5.77 13.40 7.93
CA ILE A 231 7.16 13.22 7.50
C ILE A 231 7.31 13.40 5.99
N ILE A 232 6.45 12.75 5.17
CA ILE A 232 6.56 12.82 3.71
C ILE A 232 6.22 14.20 3.13
N GLU A 233 5.31 14.95 3.77
CA GLU A 233 5.02 16.33 3.36
C GLU A 233 6.23 17.26 3.52
N LYS A 234 7.12 16.96 4.48
CA LYS A 234 8.36 17.70 4.71
C LYS A 234 9.54 17.18 3.87
N ASP A 235 9.57 15.87 3.64
CA ASP A 235 10.68 15.19 2.94
C ASP A 235 10.15 14.07 2.04
N GLU A 236 9.57 14.46 0.90
CA GLU A 236 8.97 13.51 -0.05
C GLU A 236 9.98 12.51 -0.60
N LYS A 237 11.22 12.95 -0.89
CA LYS A 237 12.26 12.17 -1.58
C LYS A 237 13.30 11.53 -0.64
N GLU A 238 13.01 11.49 0.67
CA GLU A 238 13.87 10.83 1.68
C GLU A 238 15.32 11.32 1.71
N LYS A 239 15.50 12.61 1.64
CA LYS A 239 16.84 13.20 1.73
C LYS A 239 17.34 13.25 3.18
N ASN A 240 16.46 13.55 4.14
CA ASN A 240 16.80 13.80 5.55
C ASN A 240 15.78 13.15 6.51
N LEU A 241 14.71 13.89 6.89
CA LEU A 241 13.76 13.54 7.94
C LEU A 241 13.09 12.17 7.71
N ARG A 242 12.77 11.85 6.46
CA ARG A 242 12.08 10.60 6.13
C ARG A 242 12.92 9.35 6.44
N LYS A 243 14.24 9.48 6.57
CA LYS A 243 15.13 8.39 7.01
C LYS A 243 14.80 7.90 8.41
N SER A 244 14.16 8.74 9.26
CA SER A 244 13.71 8.31 10.59
C SER A 244 12.70 7.17 10.55
N LEU A 245 11.94 7.02 9.46
CA LEU A 245 11.04 5.89 9.25
C LEU A 245 11.76 4.54 9.10
N ASN A 246 13.09 4.56 8.94
CA ASN A 246 13.91 3.36 8.85
C ASN A 246 14.46 2.90 10.22
N LEU A 247 13.88 3.37 11.34
CA LEU A 247 14.20 2.87 12.67
C LEU A 247 14.09 1.35 12.71
N GLY A 248 15.11 0.66 13.21
CA GLY A 248 15.18 -0.80 13.24
C GLY A 248 15.55 -1.49 11.91
N HIS A 249 15.48 -0.79 10.76
CA HIS A 249 15.67 -1.43 9.45
C HIS A 249 17.10 -1.86 9.17
N THR A 250 18.12 -1.24 9.76
CA THR A 250 19.51 -1.65 9.58
C THR A 250 19.71 -3.12 9.98
N PHE A 251 19.26 -3.47 11.18
CA PHE A 251 19.35 -4.85 11.67
C PHE A 251 18.33 -5.76 10.98
N ALA A 252 17.11 -5.27 10.75
CA ALA A 252 16.07 -6.02 10.04
C ALA A 252 16.56 -6.53 8.68
N HIS A 253 17.14 -5.65 7.86
CA HIS A 253 17.67 -6.01 6.54
C HIS A 253 18.86 -6.98 6.64
N ALA A 254 19.72 -6.84 7.66
CA ALA A 254 20.80 -7.79 7.91
C ALA A 254 20.25 -9.19 8.25
N TYR A 255 19.25 -9.29 9.11
CA TYR A 255 18.58 -10.55 9.42
C TYR A 255 17.88 -11.18 8.20
N GLU A 256 17.13 -10.38 7.43
CA GLU A 256 16.50 -10.85 6.19
C GLU A 256 17.53 -11.37 5.19
N ALA A 257 18.66 -10.67 5.03
CA ALA A 257 19.73 -11.05 4.10
C ALA A 257 20.43 -12.33 4.57
N SER A 258 20.77 -12.47 5.85
CA SER A 258 21.43 -13.66 6.41
C SER A 258 20.58 -14.92 6.25
N LEU A 259 19.26 -14.79 6.24
CA LEU A 259 18.31 -15.88 6.02
C LEU A 259 17.92 -16.06 4.55
N GLY A 260 18.64 -15.39 3.62
CA GLY A 260 18.39 -15.47 2.18
C GLY A 260 16.99 -15.00 1.78
N TYR A 261 16.41 -14.04 2.53
CA TYR A 261 15.04 -13.54 2.34
C TYR A 261 13.98 -14.65 2.32
N SER A 262 14.22 -15.70 3.11
CA SER A 262 13.34 -16.86 3.17
C SER A 262 12.06 -16.55 3.98
N LYS A 263 11.07 -17.45 3.87
CA LYS A 263 9.83 -17.34 4.65
C LYS A 263 10.01 -17.62 6.15
N LYS A 264 11.23 -17.98 6.60
CA LYS A 264 11.54 -18.22 8.03
C LYS A 264 11.33 -16.96 8.86
N LEU A 265 11.73 -15.81 8.32
CA LEU A 265 11.56 -14.49 8.95
C LEU A 265 10.86 -13.56 7.97
N ASN A 266 9.71 -12.98 8.35
CA ASN A 266 9.07 -11.95 7.55
C ASN A 266 9.59 -10.55 7.93
N HIS A 267 9.29 -9.56 7.08
CA HIS A 267 9.77 -8.20 7.26
C HIS A 267 9.41 -7.61 8.65
N GLY A 268 8.17 -7.74 9.09
CA GLY A 268 7.74 -7.18 10.38
C GLY A 268 8.40 -7.88 11.57
N GLU A 269 8.62 -9.21 11.50
CA GLU A 269 9.37 -9.94 12.52
C GLU A 269 10.81 -9.43 12.57
N ALA A 270 11.45 -9.22 11.42
CA ALA A 270 12.80 -8.66 11.34
C ALA A 270 12.85 -7.24 11.93
N VAL A 271 11.87 -6.40 11.65
CA VAL A 271 11.79 -5.02 12.20
C VAL A 271 11.65 -5.06 13.73
N ILE A 272 10.82 -5.95 14.29
CA ILE A 272 10.71 -6.09 15.77
C ILE A 272 12.06 -6.44 16.40
N PHE A 273 12.83 -7.35 15.78
CA PHE A 273 14.17 -7.68 16.28
C PHE A 273 15.17 -6.54 16.11
N GLY A 274 14.91 -5.63 15.18
CA GLY A 274 15.79 -4.48 14.93
C GLY A 274 15.48 -3.25 15.79
N LEU A 275 14.28 -3.19 16.42
CA LEU A 275 13.86 -2.13 17.33
C LEU A 275 14.43 -2.29 18.73
#